data_c592f4459215fef5f1e1656eb52c10ea
#
_entry.id   c592f4459215fef5f1e1656eb52c10ea
#
_cell.length_a   1.000
_cell.length_b   1.000
_cell.length_c   1.000
_cell.angle_alpha   90.00
_cell.angle_beta   90.00
_cell.angle_gamma   90.00
#
_symmetry.space_group_name_H-M   'P 1'
#
loop_
_entity.id
_entity.type
_entity.pdbx_description
1 polymer ?
#
loop_
_entity_poly.entity_id
_entity_poly.type
_entity_poly.pdbx_seq_one_letter_code
_entity_poly.pdbx_strand_id
1 'polypeptide(L)'
;LKLKSGQVEGYAEGQEPLVYLRTTVQAVMRAGCPFVFTDGHGLAKFTRWFDEPAHLDAIDWPLVRDRFWGDTLDDSDRKRRKQAEFLVWQGLDWDVLDGIGVLNAGMQQRVQGIISGYPERKQVPVHVTRHLYYP
;
A
#
# COMPACT_ATOMS: atom_id res chain seq x y z
N LEU A 1 2.16 -8.20 -12.42
CA LEU A 1 1.39 -9.03 -12.74
C LEU A 1 0.09 -8.65 -13.45
N LYS A 2 -1.13 -8.81 -12.95
CA LYS A 2 -2.34 -8.48 -13.74
C LYS A 2 -2.36 -7.02 -14.24
N LEU A 3 -1.96 -6.07 -13.43
CA LEU A 3 -1.85 -4.65 -13.78
C LEU A 3 -0.84 -4.39 -14.91
N LYS A 4 0.34 -5.02 -14.86
CA LYS A 4 1.38 -4.89 -15.88
C LYS A 4 0.95 -5.51 -17.22
N SER A 5 0.15 -6.58 -17.19
CA SER A 5 -0.33 -7.29 -18.38
C SER A 5 -1.64 -6.73 -18.96
N GLY A 6 -2.19 -5.64 -18.38
CA GLY A 6 -3.48 -5.09 -18.82
C GLY A 6 -4.70 -5.99 -18.52
N GLN A 7 -4.56 -6.94 -17.58
CA GLN A 7 -5.61 -7.92 -17.22
C GLN A 7 -6.50 -7.46 -16.05
N VAL A 8 -6.49 -6.19 -15.72
CA VAL A 8 -7.42 -5.61 -14.75
C VAL A 8 -8.60 -5.03 -15.53
N GLU A 9 -9.78 -5.54 -15.28
CA GLU A 9 -11.00 -5.08 -15.92
C GLU A 9 -11.19 -3.58 -15.73
N GLY A 10 -11.40 -2.85 -16.85
CA GLY A 10 -11.55 -1.40 -16.83
C GLY A 10 -10.26 -0.59 -16.68
N TYR A 11 -9.06 -1.25 -16.65
CA TYR A 11 -7.78 -0.56 -16.53
C TYR A 11 -6.72 -1.14 -17.48
N ALA A 12 -6.30 -0.34 -18.45
CA ALA A 12 -5.34 -0.74 -19.49
C ALA A 12 -4.02 0.07 -19.50
N GLU A 13 -3.88 1.08 -18.65
CA GLU A 13 -2.76 2.04 -18.69
C GLU A 13 -1.45 1.50 -18.10
N GLY A 14 -1.44 0.28 -17.59
CA GLY A 14 -0.26 -0.31 -16.94
C GLY A 14 0.00 0.29 -15.56
N GLN A 15 1.26 0.27 -15.12
CA GLN A 15 1.59 0.72 -13.75
C GLN A 15 2.15 2.15 -13.67
N GLU A 16 2.46 2.79 -14.79
CA GLU A 16 3.08 4.12 -14.79
C GLU A 16 2.23 5.20 -14.10
N PRO A 17 0.91 5.31 -14.35
CA PRO A 17 0.09 6.35 -13.72
C PRO A 17 -0.30 6.02 -12.27
N LEU A 18 0.06 4.86 -11.75
CA LEU A 18 -0.23 4.51 -10.36
C LEU A 18 0.66 5.32 -9.42
N VAL A 19 0.08 5.75 -8.31
CA VAL A 19 0.79 6.40 -7.20
C VAL A 19 0.61 5.60 -5.92
N TYR A 20 1.62 5.61 -5.06
CA TYR A 20 1.56 5.03 -3.72
C TYR A 20 1.41 6.16 -2.71
N LEU A 21 0.26 6.24 -2.06
CA LEU A 21 0.07 7.14 -0.92
C LEU A 21 0.70 6.49 0.32
N ARG A 22 1.59 7.20 1.00
CA ARG A 22 2.33 6.71 2.16
C ARG A 22 1.86 7.38 3.44
N THR A 23 1.69 6.57 4.46
CA THR A 23 1.49 7.00 5.85
C THR A 23 2.11 5.98 6.80
N THR A 24 2.00 6.19 8.09
CA THR A 24 2.45 5.25 9.12
C THR A 24 1.31 4.86 10.04
N VAL A 25 1.40 3.69 10.65
CA VAL A 25 0.43 3.24 11.67
C VAL A 25 0.31 4.28 12.78
N GLN A 26 1.44 4.86 13.23
CA GLN A 26 1.46 5.90 14.26
C GLN A 26 0.71 7.18 13.83
N ALA A 27 0.79 7.55 12.54
CA ALA A 27 0.05 8.71 12.03
C ALA A 27 -1.47 8.45 12.02
N VAL A 28 -1.88 7.26 11.56
CA VAL A 28 -3.29 6.82 11.60
C VAL A 28 -3.83 6.84 13.03
N MET A 29 -3.07 6.30 13.98
CA MET A 29 -3.44 6.30 15.41
C MET A 29 -3.57 7.72 15.97
N ARG A 30 -2.60 8.59 15.71
CA ARG A 30 -2.66 10.00 16.17
C ARG A 30 -3.84 10.76 15.58
N ALA A 31 -4.26 10.41 14.36
CA ALA A 31 -5.44 10.97 13.72
C ALA A 31 -6.77 10.42 14.30
N GLY A 32 -6.72 9.45 15.22
CA GLY A 32 -7.91 8.83 15.80
C GLY A 32 -8.72 8.00 14.81
N CYS A 33 -8.13 7.57 13.71
CA CYS A 33 -8.82 6.76 12.70
C CYS A 33 -8.95 5.32 13.19
N PRO A 34 -10.17 4.76 13.27
CA PRO A 34 -10.34 3.34 13.56
C PRO A 34 -9.70 2.49 12.45
N PHE A 35 -9.02 1.42 12.83
CA PHE A 35 -8.37 0.52 11.89
C PHE A 35 -8.42 -0.93 12.36
N VAL A 36 -8.21 -1.82 11.42
CA VAL A 36 -7.91 -3.23 11.66
C VAL A 36 -6.81 -3.67 10.71
N PHE A 37 -6.10 -4.73 11.06
CA PHE A 37 -5.14 -5.35 10.14
C PHE A 37 -5.19 -6.86 10.23
N THR A 38 -4.58 -7.52 9.25
CA THR A 38 -4.66 -8.97 9.07
C THR A 38 -3.27 -9.56 8.91
N ASP A 39 -3.10 -10.83 9.27
CA ASP A 39 -1.89 -11.60 9.01
C ASP A 39 -1.87 -12.27 7.62
N GLY A 40 -2.83 -11.93 6.77
CA GLY A 40 -2.97 -12.46 5.41
C GLY A 40 -4.16 -11.86 4.70
N HIS A 41 -4.55 -12.43 3.56
CA HIS A 41 -5.69 -11.96 2.78
C HIS A 41 -6.98 -11.99 3.60
N GLY A 42 -7.65 -10.84 3.76
CA GLY A 42 -8.80 -10.66 4.64
C GLY A 42 -9.97 -11.61 4.38
N LEU A 43 -10.18 -12.06 3.13
CA LEU A 43 -11.23 -13.01 2.78
C LEU A 43 -10.83 -14.49 2.96
N ALA A 44 -9.59 -14.78 3.32
CA ALA A 44 -9.17 -16.16 3.49
C ALA A 44 -9.58 -16.73 4.85
N LYS A 45 -10.03 -17.99 4.86
CA LYS A 45 -10.65 -18.67 6.02
C LYS A 45 -9.79 -18.68 7.29
N PHE A 46 -8.47 -18.71 7.17
CA PHE A 46 -7.53 -18.81 8.29
C PHE A 46 -6.86 -17.49 8.66
N THR A 47 -7.28 -16.39 8.05
CA THR A 47 -6.74 -15.05 8.34
C THR A 47 -7.25 -14.56 9.69
N ARG A 48 -6.32 -14.11 10.53
CA ARG A 48 -6.62 -13.49 11.82
C ARG A 48 -6.71 -11.99 11.65
N TRP A 49 -7.59 -11.37 12.44
CA TRP A 49 -7.85 -9.95 12.46
C TRP A 49 -7.40 -9.35 13.78
N PHE A 50 -6.81 -8.17 13.72
CA PHE A 50 -6.26 -7.47 14.87
C PHE A 50 -6.64 -5.99 14.78
N ASP A 51 -6.82 -5.34 15.94
CA ASP A 51 -7.12 -3.91 16.09
C ASP A 51 -6.12 -3.21 17.02
N GLU A 52 -5.19 -3.96 17.62
CA GLU A 52 -4.16 -3.42 18.52
C GLU A 52 -2.77 -3.46 17.87
N PRO A 53 -2.05 -2.32 17.81
CA PRO A 53 -0.70 -2.25 17.22
C PRO A 53 0.32 -3.20 17.85
N ALA A 54 0.12 -3.62 19.09
CA ALA A 54 0.96 -4.60 19.75
C ALA A 54 1.06 -5.94 19.01
N HIS A 55 0.05 -6.26 18.19
CA HIS A 55 -0.01 -7.49 17.40
C HIS A 55 0.60 -7.36 15.99
N LEU A 56 1.27 -6.27 15.66
CA LEU A 56 1.94 -6.10 14.35
C LEU A 56 3.08 -7.11 14.12
N ASP A 57 3.57 -7.75 15.16
CA ASP A 57 4.53 -8.85 15.09
C ASP A 57 3.91 -10.16 14.53
N ALA A 58 2.58 -10.29 14.53
CA ALA A 58 1.87 -11.41 13.89
C ALA A 58 2.00 -11.40 12.36
N ILE A 59 2.41 -10.28 11.76
CA ILE A 59 2.64 -10.15 10.32
C ILE A 59 4.03 -10.70 9.98
N ASP A 60 4.08 -11.56 8.97
CA ASP A 60 5.35 -12.08 8.43
C ASP A 60 6.04 -11.00 7.57
N TRP A 61 6.69 -10.04 8.23
CA TRP A 61 7.34 -8.90 7.57
C TRP A 61 8.42 -9.29 6.55
N PRO A 62 9.27 -10.32 6.80
CA PRO A 62 10.20 -10.81 5.78
C PRO A 62 9.47 -11.26 4.52
N LEU A 63 8.39 -12.02 4.68
CA LEU A 63 7.58 -12.50 3.58
C LEU A 63 6.88 -11.37 2.82
N VAL A 64 6.27 -10.42 3.53
CA VAL A 64 5.59 -9.27 2.91
C VAL A 64 6.55 -8.48 2.02
N ARG A 65 7.81 -8.34 2.43
CA ARG A 65 8.86 -7.61 1.68
C ARG A 65 9.47 -8.41 0.54
N ASP A 66 9.30 -9.72 0.51
CA ASP A 66 9.82 -10.56 -0.56
C ASP A 66 9.12 -10.24 -1.89
N ARG A 67 9.83 -10.31 -3.00
CA ARG A 67 9.28 -10.08 -4.34
C ARG A 67 8.54 -11.29 -4.91
N PHE A 68 8.86 -12.48 -4.43
CA PHE A 68 8.20 -13.70 -4.89
C PHE A 68 6.81 -13.86 -4.25
N TRP A 69 5.78 -13.99 -5.07
CA TRP A 69 4.37 -14.03 -4.67
C TRP A 69 3.75 -15.43 -4.63
N GLY A 70 4.41 -16.39 -5.23
CA GLY A 70 3.86 -17.75 -5.34
C GLY A 70 3.95 -18.54 -4.04
N ASP A 71 3.08 -19.54 -3.90
CA ASP A 71 3.27 -20.62 -2.95
C ASP A 71 4.46 -21.50 -3.38
N THR A 72 5.06 -22.20 -2.43
CA THR A 72 6.13 -23.18 -2.69
C THR A 72 5.69 -24.55 -2.21
N LEU A 73 6.43 -25.59 -2.54
CA LEU A 73 6.16 -26.95 -2.04
C LEU A 73 6.25 -27.03 -0.51
N ASP A 74 7.14 -26.24 0.08
CA ASP A 74 7.38 -26.22 1.52
C ASP A 74 6.45 -25.24 2.26
N ASP A 75 5.79 -24.32 1.53
CA ASP A 75 4.97 -23.26 2.10
C ASP A 75 3.79 -22.94 1.18
N SER A 76 2.71 -23.67 1.34
CA SER A 76 1.45 -23.54 0.58
C SER A 76 0.55 -22.39 1.07
N ASP A 77 0.93 -21.71 2.15
CA ASP A 77 0.20 -20.56 2.72
C ASP A 77 0.88 -19.22 2.48
N ARG A 78 1.97 -19.23 1.73
CA ARG A 78 2.80 -18.08 1.45
C ARG A 78 2.01 -16.93 0.80
N LYS A 79 1.25 -17.25 -0.24
CA LYS A 79 0.46 -16.27 -0.99
C LYS A 79 -0.58 -15.57 -0.11
N ARG A 80 -1.25 -16.29 0.80
CA ARG A 80 -2.22 -15.71 1.72
C ARG A 80 -1.54 -14.72 2.68
N ARG A 81 -0.46 -15.13 3.36
CA ARG A 81 0.28 -14.29 4.32
C ARG A 81 0.90 -13.05 3.68
N LYS A 82 1.36 -13.18 2.43
CA LYS A 82 1.91 -12.04 1.68
C LYS A 82 0.87 -10.95 1.36
N GLN A 83 -0.40 -11.28 1.46
CA GLN A 83 -1.53 -10.37 1.27
C GLN A 83 -2.08 -9.82 2.61
N ALA A 84 -1.23 -9.71 3.63
CA ALA A 84 -1.58 -8.99 4.84
C ALA A 84 -1.99 -7.54 4.53
N GLU A 85 -3.06 -7.09 5.15
CA GLU A 85 -3.73 -5.82 4.86
C GLU A 85 -3.81 -4.96 6.14
N PHE A 86 -3.71 -3.64 5.97
CA PHE A 86 -4.03 -2.67 7.01
C PHE A 86 -5.17 -1.78 6.50
N LEU A 87 -6.31 -1.86 7.15
CA LEU A 87 -7.56 -1.25 6.71
C LEU A 87 -7.97 -0.13 7.66
N VAL A 88 -8.21 1.05 7.12
CA VAL A 88 -8.70 2.21 7.87
C VAL A 88 -10.19 2.38 7.59
N TRP A 89 -10.99 2.59 8.65
CA TRP A 89 -12.43 2.74 8.51
C TRP A 89 -12.80 4.06 7.82
N GLN A 90 -13.72 4.00 6.86
CA GLN A 90 -14.29 5.11 6.07
C GLN A 90 -13.29 5.88 5.21
N GLY A 91 -12.08 6.13 5.64
CA GLY A 91 -11.09 6.88 4.87
C GLY A 91 -9.97 7.46 5.72
N LEU A 92 -9.03 8.08 5.04
CA LEU A 92 -7.86 8.72 5.63
C LEU A 92 -7.77 10.15 5.12
N ASP A 93 -7.67 11.10 6.04
CA ASP A 93 -7.46 12.49 5.67
C ASP A 93 -6.13 12.69 4.96
N TRP A 94 -6.11 13.62 4.00
CA TRP A 94 -4.92 14.00 3.26
C TRP A 94 -3.74 14.38 4.17
N ASP A 95 -4.02 15.04 5.28
CA ASP A 95 -3.01 15.52 6.23
C ASP A 95 -2.28 14.39 6.98
N VAL A 96 -2.82 13.18 6.97
CA VAL A 96 -2.19 11.99 7.57
C VAL A 96 -1.13 11.38 6.65
N LEU A 97 -1.09 11.76 5.37
CA LEU A 97 -0.07 11.29 4.44
C LEU A 97 1.29 11.95 4.74
N ASP A 98 2.36 11.18 4.62
CA ASP A 98 3.73 11.64 4.79
C ASP A 98 4.57 11.57 3.49
N GLY A 99 4.02 10.99 2.43
CA GLY A 99 4.69 10.93 1.14
C GLY A 99 3.83 10.31 0.04
N ILE A 100 4.24 10.59 -1.20
CA ILE A 100 3.66 9.97 -2.40
C ILE A 100 4.80 9.33 -3.19
N GLY A 101 4.68 8.05 -3.48
CA GLY A 101 5.61 7.31 -4.32
C GLY A 101 5.14 7.25 -5.77
N VAL A 102 6.05 7.51 -6.71
CA VAL A 102 5.79 7.46 -8.15
C VAL A 102 6.87 6.69 -8.90
N LEU A 103 6.57 6.22 -10.11
CA LEU A 103 7.47 5.38 -10.88
C LEU A 103 8.70 6.13 -11.40
N ASN A 104 8.53 7.36 -11.89
CA ASN A 104 9.58 8.10 -12.59
C ASN A 104 9.48 9.63 -12.37
N ALA A 105 10.48 10.36 -12.87
CA ALA A 105 10.55 11.82 -12.72
C ALA A 105 9.41 12.55 -13.45
N GLY A 106 8.93 12.05 -14.58
CA GLY A 106 7.79 12.63 -15.29
C GLY A 106 6.53 12.59 -14.43
N MET A 107 6.24 11.45 -13.81
CA MET A 107 5.13 11.31 -12.87
C MET A 107 5.34 12.15 -11.60
N GLN A 108 6.59 12.29 -11.12
CA GLN A 108 6.90 13.16 -10.00
C GLN A 108 6.50 14.61 -10.30
N GLN A 109 6.94 15.14 -11.43
CA GLN A 109 6.59 16.50 -11.84
C GLN A 109 5.08 16.71 -12.02
N ARG A 110 4.41 15.72 -12.64
CA ARG A 110 2.94 15.75 -12.82
C ARG A 110 2.20 15.80 -11.50
N VAL A 111 2.56 14.93 -10.55
CA VAL A 111 1.90 14.86 -9.23
C VAL A 111 2.22 16.12 -8.40
N GLN A 112 3.46 16.60 -8.42
CA GLN A 112 3.83 17.86 -7.77
C GLN A 112 3.03 19.04 -8.34
N GLY A 113 2.86 19.12 -9.66
CA GLY A 113 2.03 20.14 -10.30
C GLY A 113 0.58 20.12 -9.83
N ILE A 114 -0.01 18.92 -9.68
CA ILE A 114 -1.37 18.76 -9.15
C ILE A 114 -1.44 19.28 -7.70
N ILE A 115 -0.52 18.85 -6.83
CA ILE A 115 -0.53 19.24 -5.40
C ILE A 115 -0.32 20.75 -5.26
N SER A 116 0.57 21.34 -6.02
CA SER A 116 0.85 22.79 -6.01
C SER A 116 -0.35 23.62 -6.45
N GLY A 117 -1.30 23.06 -7.19
CA GLY A 117 -2.57 23.69 -7.53
C GLY A 117 -3.52 23.88 -6.33
N TYR A 118 -3.21 23.28 -5.18
CA TYR A 118 -3.99 23.35 -3.95
C TYR A 118 -3.12 23.83 -2.77
N PRO A 119 -2.67 25.09 -2.79
CA PRO A 119 -1.71 25.61 -1.81
C PRO A 119 -2.25 25.64 -0.37
N GLU A 120 -3.58 25.62 -0.19
CA GLU A 120 -4.25 25.53 1.09
C GLU A 120 -4.19 24.13 1.74
N ARG A 121 -3.83 23.11 0.96
CA ARG A 121 -3.65 21.75 1.44
C ARG A 121 -2.20 21.48 1.80
N LYS A 122 -2.01 20.50 2.69
CA LYS A 122 -0.66 19.99 3.00
C LYS A 122 0.10 19.62 1.73
N GLN A 123 1.27 20.18 1.55
CA GLN A 123 2.15 19.87 0.43
C GLN A 123 2.92 18.57 0.72
N VAL A 124 2.31 17.43 0.37
CA VAL A 124 2.90 16.11 0.61
C VAL A 124 4.08 15.89 -0.35
N PRO A 125 5.27 15.50 0.15
CA PRO A 125 6.43 15.27 -0.69
C PRO A 125 6.24 14.09 -1.66
N VAL A 126 6.70 14.27 -2.91
CA VAL A 126 6.60 13.25 -3.97
C VAL A 126 7.99 12.69 -4.27
N HIS A 127 8.14 11.38 -4.21
CA HIS A 127 9.40 10.67 -4.38
C HIS A 127 9.33 9.63 -5.50
N VAL A 128 10.42 9.51 -6.27
CA VAL A 128 10.57 8.40 -7.22
C VAL A 128 10.92 7.14 -6.42
N THR A 129 10.02 6.14 -6.45
CA THR A 129 10.09 4.90 -5.65
C THR A 129 9.98 3.66 -6.53
N ARG A 130 10.87 3.52 -7.51
CA ARG A 130 10.86 2.41 -8.50
C ARG A 130 10.76 1.02 -7.89
N HIS A 131 11.29 0.84 -6.67
CA HIS A 131 11.27 -0.45 -5.97
C HIS A 131 9.86 -0.92 -5.57
N LEU A 132 8.86 -0.04 -5.58
CA LEU A 132 7.46 -0.40 -5.33
C LEU A 132 6.75 -0.88 -6.60
N TYR A 133 7.35 -0.72 -7.77
CA TYR A 133 6.81 -1.12 -9.05
C TYR A 133 7.47 -2.40 -9.55
N TYR A 134 6.74 -3.16 -10.36
CA TYR A 134 7.28 -4.36 -10.97
C TYR A 134 8.24 -4.00 -12.11
N PRO A 135 9.37 -4.72 -12.24
CA PRO A 135 10.32 -4.52 -13.32
C PRO A 135 9.75 -4.84 -14.71
#